data_4e057d5c6deb83f6d69dbbe488fc8a53
#
_entry.id   4e057d5c6deb83f6d69dbbe488fc8a53
#
_cell.length_a   1.000
_cell.length_b   1.000
_cell.length_c   1.000
_cell.angle_alpha   90.00
_cell.angle_beta   90.00
_cell.angle_gamma   90.00
#
_symmetry.space_group_name_H-M   'P 1'
#
loop_
_entity.id
_entity.type
_entity.pdbx_description
1 polymer ?
#
loop_
_entity_poly.entity_id
_entity_poly.type
_entity_poly.pdbx_seq_one_letter_code
_entity_poly.pdbx_strand_id
1 'polypeptide(L)'
;MTVRIRRYSDNDLGAIACNARAYPRMRLYVAEFQGGVRGFILWTEKSGFRQDVVLELEQVAVAAAYRKRGIGEALVVQSLPDVAKELAARSAALRAVIVSTRADNDAQRLYRKTLGAEIEAKVQSLYSADEVLMVARNPLGARQR
;
A
#
# COMPACT_ATOMS: atom_id res chain seq x y z
N MET A 1 22.91 -0.48 -2.28
CA MET A 1 22.16 0.72 -1.85
C MET A 1 20.88 0.29 -1.16
N THR A 2 20.69 0.72 0.07
CA THR A 2 19.57 0.26 0.90
C THR A 2 18.44 1.28 0.88
N VAL A 3 17.24 0.82 0.52
CA VAL A 3 16.00 1.60 0.68
C VAL A 3 15.54 1.44 2.12
N ARG A 4 15.30 2.55 2.80
CA ARG A 4 14.75 2.57 4.14
C ARG A 4 13.27 2.92 4.07
N ILE A 5 12.41 2.05 4.55
CA ILE A 5 10.99 2.31 4.73
C ILE A 5 10.75 2.63 6.19
N ARG A 6 10.06 3.72 6.44
CA ARG A 6 9.68 4.16 7.78
C ARG A 6 8.32 4.83 7.78
N ARG A 7 7.75 4.94 8.95
CA ARG A 7 6.53 5.73 9.15
C ARG A 7 6.78 7.18 8.78
N TYR A 8 5.78 7.81 8.23
CA TYR A 8 5.75 9.24 8.00
C TYR A 8 6.00 10.01 9.31
N SER A 9 6.70 11.12 9.22
CA SER A 9 6.87 12.10 10.28
C SER A 9 6.57 13.51 9.77
N ASP A 10 6.36 14.45 10.69
CA ASP A 10 5.98 15.81 10.35
C ASP A 10 7.03 16.57 9.51
N ASN A 11 8.25 16.05 9.49
CA ASN A 11 9.34 16.62 8.68
C ASN A 11 9.30 16.16 7.21
N ASP A 12 8.42 15.21 6.86
CA ASP A 12 8.23 14.75 5.47
C ASP A 12 7.21 15.65 4.80
N LEU A 13 7.69 16.65 4.12
CA LEU A 13 6.88 17.73 3.55
C LEU A 13 5.98 17.28 2.40
N GLY A 14 4.77 17.85 2.36
CA GLY A 14 3.90 17.87 1.20
C GLY A 14 2.41 17.74 1.51
N ALA A 15 1.58 18.07 0.54
CA ALA A 15 0.11 18.03 0.60
C ALA A 15 -0.45 16.64 0.97
N ILE A 16 0.28 15.56 0.68
CA ILE A 16 -0.07 14.19 1.00
C ILE A 16 -0.14 13.98 2.51
N ALA A 17 0.77 14.56 3.25
CA ALA A 17 0.86 14.44 4.69
C ALA A 17 -0.33 15.05 5.44
N CYS A 18 -0.88 16.14 4.93
CA CYS A 18 -2.03 16.78 5.55
C CYS A 18 -3.28 15.89 5.52
N ASN A 19 -3.49 15.20 4.42
CA ASN A 19 -4.64 14.29 4.28
C ASN A 19 -4.53 13.07 5.19
N ALA A 20 -3.36 12.47 5.30
CA ALA A 20 -3.12 11.31 6.14
C ALA A 20 -3.34 11.59 7.64
N ARG A 21 -3.06 12.81 8.10
CA ARG A 21 -3.28 13.23 9.48
C ARG A 21 -4.76 13.36 9.86
N ALA A 22 -5.59 13.78 8.90
CA ALA A 22 -7.02 13.98 9.14
C ALA A 22 -7.77 12.65 9.34
N TYR A 23 -7.17 11.52 9.00
CA TYR A 23 -7.81 10.21 9.01
C TYR A 23 -7.04 9.21 9.89
N PRO A 24 -7.50 8.91 11.12
CA PRO A 24 -6.78 8.04 12.06
C PRO A 24 -6.62 6.58 11.58
N ARG A 25 -7.37 6.18 10.55
CA ARG A 25 -7.28 4.83 9.94
C ARG A 25 -6.29 4.74 8.80
N MET A 26 -5.72 5.84 8.39
CA MET A 26 -4.70 5.89 7.35
C MET A 26 -3.31 5.75 7.94
N ARG A 27 -2.45 5.01 7.23
CA ARG A 27 -1.03 4.84 7.57
C ARG A 27 -0.18 5.16 6.38
N LEU A 28 0.64 6.18 6.50
CA LEU A 28 1.56 6.63 5.48
C LEU A 28 2.99 6.19 5.83
N TYR A 29 3.64 5.55 4.88
CA TYR A 29 5.06 5.19 4.93
C TYR A 29 5.79 5.84 3.77
N VAL A 30 7.04 6.18 3.99
CA VAL A 30 7.90 6.79 2.99
C VAL A 30 9.14 5.94 2.73
N ALA A 31 9.64 6.01 1.52
CA ALA A 31 10.89 5.39 1.12
C ALA A 31 12.00 6.45 1.06
N GLU A 32 12.95 6.34 1.96
CA GLU A 32 14.20 7.10 1.89
C GLU A 32 15.23 6.37 1.04
N PHE A 33 15.80 7.08 0.10
CA PHE A 33 16.82 6.56 -0.79
C PHE A 33 17.76 7.69 -1.22
N GLN A 34 19.07 7.48 -1.10
CA GLN A 34 20.07 8.49 -1.44
C GLN A 34 19.79 9.86 -0.80
N GLY A 35 19.55 9.87 0.51
CA GLY A 35 19.39 11.08 1.31
C GLY A 35 18.09 11.86 1.11
N GLY A 36 17.08 11.26 0.48
CA GLY A 36 15.78 11.93 0.30
C GLY A 36 14.61 10.97 0.22
N VAL A 37 13.42 11.49 0.46
CA VAL A 37 12.17 10.75 0.26
C VAL A 37 11.91 10.60 -1.24
N ARG A 38 11.81 9.38 -1.73
CA ARG A 38 11.67 9.05 -3.16
C ARG A 38 10.37 8.34 -3.50
N GLY A 39 9.59 7.97 -2.50
CA GLY A 39 8.30 7.32 -2.69
C GLY A 39 7.51 7.24 -1.40
N PHE A 40 6.25 6.86 -1.54
CA PHE A 40 5.36 6.65 -0.41
C PHE A 40 4.33 5.55 -0.68
N ILE A 41 3.76 5.03 0.38
CA ILE A 41 2.60 4.13 0.33
C ILE A 41 1.59 4.54 1.39
N LEU A 42 0.32 4.54 1.02
CA LEU A 42 -0.80 4.86 1.88
C LEU A 42 -1.70 3.62 2.04
N TRP A 43 -1.83 3.17 3.27
CA TRP A 43 -2.74 2.09 3.66
C TRP A 43 -3.95 2.67 4.39
N THR A 44 -5.14 2.18 4.05
CA THR A 44 -6.39 2.60 4.69
C THR A 44 -7.17 1.39 5.19
N GLU A 45 -7.65 1.43 6.43
CA GLU A 45 -8.56 0.41 6.95
C GLU A 45 -9.97 0.61 6.39
N LYS A 46 -10.55 -0.44 5.82
CA LYS A 46 -11.86 -0.42 5.16
C LYS A 46 -12.95 -1.20 5.92
N SER A 47 -12.57 -2.02 6.88
CA SER A 47 -13.46 -2.96 7.56
C SER A 47 -14.21 -2.41 8.78
N GLY A 48 -14.14 -1.10 9.02
CA GLY A 48 -14.76 -0.48 10.19
C GLY A 48 -14.07 -0.92 11.49
N PHE A 49 -14.87 -1.31 12.48
CA PHE A 49 -14.38 -1.75 13.80
C PHE A 49 -14.24 -3.28 13.92
N ARG A 50 -14.28 -4.01 12.81
CA ARG A 50 -14.11 -5.47 12.83
C ARG A 50 -12.71 -5.87 13.27
N GLN A 51 -12.62 -7.01 13.95
CA GLN A 51 -11.32 -7.61 14.29
C GLN A 51 -10.63 -8.19 13.06
N ASP A 52 -11.39 -8.71 12.09
CA ASP A 52 -10.89 -9.11 10.78
C ASP A 52 -10.79 -7.88 9.88
N VAL A 53 -9.58 -7.36 9.73
CA VAL A 53 -9.33 -6.10 9.06
C VAL A 53 -9.05 -6.32 7.57
N VAL A 54 -9.73 -5.55 6.73
CA VAL A 54 -9.40 -5.37 5.32
C VAL A 54 -8.65 -4.04 5.18
N LEU A 55 -7.45 -4.11 4.61
CA LEU A 55 -6.69 -2.92 4.22
C LEU A 55 -6.88 -2.62 2.74
N GLU A 56 -6.98 -1.37 2.40
CA GLU A 56 -6.80 -0.90 1.02
C GLU A 56 -5.40 -0.34 0.86
N LEU A 57 -4.68 -0.81 -0.17
CA LEU A 57 -3.54 -0.09 -0.70
C LEU A 57 -4.08 1.05 -1.53
N GLU A 58 -4.22 2.21 -0.90
CA GLU A 58 -4.90 3.36 -1.50
C GLU A 58 -4.03 4.05 -2.54
N GLN A 59 -2.76 4.25 -2.21
CA GLN A 59 -1.78 4.84 -3.11
C GLN A 59 -0.40 4.27 -2.85
N VAL A 60 0.33 4.08 -3.92
CA VAL A 60 1.78 3.87 -3.91
C VAL A 60 2.38 4.67 -5.06
N ALA A 61 3.40 5.44 -4.77
CA ALA A 61 4.08 6.25 -5.78
C ALA A 61 5.58 6.28 -5.54
N VAL A 62 6.32 6.31 -6.63
CA VAL A 62 7.78 6.45 -6.63
C VAL A 62 8.14 7.57 -7.60
N ALA A 63 9.01 8.47 -7.18
CA ALA A 63 9.49 9.56 -8.01
C ALA A 63 10.05 9.02 -9.34
N ALA A 64 9.72 9.68 -10.44
CA ALA A 64 10.00 9.18 -11.79
C ALA A 64 11.46 8.79 -12.02
N ALA A 65 12.40 9.59 -11.52
CA ALA A 65 13.84 9.35 -11.65
C ALA A 65 14.34 8.13 -10.86
N TYR A 66 13.52 7.60 -9.95
CA TYR A 66 13.90 6.50 -9.05
C TYR A 66 13.07 5.23 -9.28
N ARG A 67 12.24 5.21 -10.32
CA ARG A 67 11.46 4.02 -10.71
C ARG A 67 12.37 2.89 -11.20
N LYS A 68 11.81 1.67 -11.22
CA LYS A 68 12.49 0.44 -11.66
C LYS A 68 13.75 0.10 -10.84
N ARG A 69 13.78 0.51 -9.58
CA ARG A 69 14.85 0.23 -8.60
C ARG A 69 14.37 -0.59 -7.40
N GLY A 70 13.16 -1.14 -7.48
CA GLY A 70 12.59 -1.96 -6.39
C GLY A 70 11.99 -1.15 -5.23
N ILE A 71 11.90 0.18 -5.32
CA ILE A 71 11.38 1.04 -4.24
C ILE A 71 9.90 0.75 -3.98
N GLY A 72 9.08 0.62 -5.04
CA GLY A 72 7.66 0.27 -4.89
C GLY A 72 7.46 -1.08 -4.22
N GLU A 73 8.26 -2.07 -4.58
CA GLU A 73 8.25 -3.38 -3.93
C GLU A 73 8.64 -3.27 -2.45
N ALA A 74 9.70 -2.53 -2.15
CA ALA A 74 10.16 -2.33 -0.78
C ALA A 74 9.08 -1.64 0.07
N LEU A 75 8.39 -0.63 -0.49
CA LEU A 75 7.28 0.04 0.20
C LEU A 75 6.19 -0.93 0.62
N VAL A 76 5.70 -1.77 -0.28
CA VAL A 76 4.65 -2.76 0.05
C VAL A 76 5.16 -3.75 1.09
N VAL A 77 6.27 -4.33 0.81
CA VAL A 77 6.84 -5.49 1.46
C VAL A 77 7.33 -5.20 2.89
N GLN A 78 7.85 -4.01 3.14
CA GLN A 78 8.35 -3.63 4.46
C GLN A 78 7.29 -2.95 5.32
N SER A 79 6.34 -2.24 4.72
CA SER A 79 5.29 -1.56 5.50
C SER A 79 4.17 -2.50 5.95
N LEU A 80 3.77 -3.45 5.13
CA LEU A 80 2.63 -4.32 5.45
C LEU A 80 2.81 -5.15 6.73
N PRO A 81 3.97 -5.78 6.99
CA PRO A 81 4.20 -6.47 8.27
C PRO A 81 4.12 -5.55 9.48
N ASP A 82 4.55 -4.30 9.34
CA ASP A 82 4.46 -3.30 10.41
C ASP A 82 3.00 -2.95 10.72
N VAL A 83 2.19 -2.74 9.68
CA VAL A 83 0.74 -2.55 9.84
C VAL A 83 0.09 -3.77 10.50
N ALA A 84 0.41 -4.97 10.05
CA ALA A 84 -0.12 -6.21 10.64
C ALA A 84 0.24 -6.35 12.11
N LYS A 85 1.44 -5.95 12.51
CA LYS A 85 1.88 -5.94 13.90
C LYS A 85 1.09 -4.94 14.75
N GLU A 86 0.80 -3.74 14.24
CA GLU A 86 -0.07 -2.77 14.91
C GLU A 86 -1.49 -3.32 15.10
N LEU A 87 -2.03 -3.99 14.09
CA LEU A 87 -3.36 -4.61 14.20
C LEU A 87 -3.38 -5.69 15.28
N ALA A 88 -2.37 -6.55 15.32
CA ALA A 88 -2.25 -7.60 16.33
C ALA A 88 -2.17 -7.03 17.75
N ALA A 89 -1.53 -5.87 17.94
CA ALA A 89 -1.44 -5.21 19.24
C ALA A 89 -2.82 -4.79 19.81
N ARG A 90 -3.82 -4.59 18.96
CA ARG A 90 -5.22 -4.35 19.37
C ARG A 90 -6.13 -5.57 19.20
N SER A 91 -5.57 -6.77 19.15
CA SER A 91 -6.29 -8.05 18.97
C SER A 91 -7.08 -8.12 17.65
N ALA A 92 -6.61 -7.43 16.62
CA ALA A 92 -7.13 -7.49 15.26
C ALA A 92 -6.19 -8.29 14.34
N ALA A 93 -6.73 -8.84 13.28
CA ALA A 93 -5.98 -9.62 12.31
C ALA A 93 -6.17 -9.08 10.89
N LEU A 94 -5.10 -9.06 10.10
CA LEU A 94 -5.17 -8.72 8.69
C LEU A 94 -5.81 -9.87 7.92
N ARG A 95 -7.03 -9.65 7.42
CA ARG A 95 -7.77 -10.64 6.64
C ARG A 95 -7.44 -10.60 5.17
N ALA A 96 -7.41 -9.42 4.60
CA ALA A 96 -7.18 -9.23 3.17
C ALA A 96 -6.63 -7.83 2.88
N VAL A 97 -6.02 -7.70 1.72
CA VAL A 97 -5.69 -6.40 1.12
C VAL A 97 -6.47 -6.27 -0.18
N ILE A 98 -7.08 -5.11 -0.39
CA ILE A 98 -7.71 -4.74 -1.64
C ILE A 98 -6.94 -3.62 -2.33
N VAL A 99 -6.94 -3.62 -3.65
CA VAL A 99 -6.34 -2.57 -4.47
C VAL A 99 -7.28 -2.28 -5.63
N SER A 100 -7.68 -1.03 -5.79
CA SER A 100 -8.34 -0.54 -7.00
C SER A 100 -7.32 0.16 -7.87
N THR A 101 -7.25 -0.21 -9.14
CA THR A 101 -6.29 0.36 -10.08
C THR A 101 -6.86 0.31 -11.51
N ARG A 102 -6.39 1.20 -12.37
CA ARG A 102 -6.80 1.19 -13.78
C ARG A 102 -6.52 -0.17 -14.43
N ALA A 103 -7.44 -0.61 -15.26
CA ALA A 103 -7.35 -1.90 -15.95
C ALA A 103 -6.10 -2.02 -16.83
N ASP A 104 -5.57 -0.89 -17.31
CA ASP A 104 -4.37 -0.79 -18.15
C ASP A 104 -3.08 -0.46 -17.36
N ASN A 105 -3.13 -0.47 -16.04
CA ASN A 105 -1.98 -0.09 -15.20
C ASN A 105 -1.02 -1.28 -14.97
N ASP A 106 0.23 -1.08 -15.30
CA ASP A 106 1.31 -2.07 -15.06
C ASP A 106 1.57 -2.34 -13.58
N ALA A 107 1.12 -1.48 -12.67
CA ALA A 107 1.22 -1.69 -11.22
C ALA A 107 0.53 -2.97 -10.74
N GLN A 108 -0.37 -3.54 -11.53
CA GLN A 108 -0.98 -4.85 -11.25
C GLN A 108 0.07 -5.95 -11.05
N ARG A 109 1.20 -5.89 -11.78
CA ARG A 109 2.33 -6.82 -11.62
C ARG A 109 2.94 -6.72 -10.22
N LEU A 110 3.10 -5.50 -9.73
CA LEU A 110 3.61 -5.24 -8.37
C LEU A 110 2.68 -5.89 -7.33
N TYR A 111 1.38 -5.69 -7.45
CA TYR A 111 0.40 -6.20 -6.50
C TYR A 111 0.30 -7.73 -6.53
N ARG A 112 0.40 -8.36 -7.71
CA ARG A 112 0.49 -9.82 -7.82
C ARG A 112 1.74 -10.36 -7.15
N LYS A 113 2.90 -9.76 -7.45
CA LYS A 113 4.19 -10.19 -6.94
C LYS A 113 4.32 -10.03 -5.42
N THR A 114 3.89 -8.90 -4.88
CA THR A 114 4.12 -8.54 -3.48
C THR A 114 3.04 -9.02 -2.53
N LEU A 115 1.81 -9.07 -2.98
CA LEU A 115 0.62 -9.35 -2.17
C LEU A 115 -0.06 -10.69 -2.55
N GLY A 116 0.23 -11.22 -3.72
CA GLY A 116 -0.55 -12.32 -4.29
C GLY A 116 -1.98 -11.88 -4.67
N ALA A 117 -2.15 -10.60 -5.01
CA ALA A 117 -3.45 -10.05 -5.37
C ALA A 117 -3.89 -10.53 -6.76
N GLU A 118 -5.18 -10.87 -6.87
CA GLU A 118 -5.82 -11.29 -8.12
C GLU A 118 -7.01 -10.40 -8.44
N ILE A 119 -7.33 -10.25 -9.73
CA ILE A 119 -8.49 -9.46 -10.16
C ILE A 119 -9.77 -10.19 -9.77
N GLU A 120 -10.64 -9.54 -9.01
CA GLU A 120 -11.96 -10.03 -8.60
C GLU A 120 -13.08 -9.39 -9.36
N ALA A 121 -12.95 -8.14 -9.75
CA ALA A 121 -13.98 -7.39 -10.45
C ALA A 121 -13.39 -6.33 -11.36
N LYS A 122 -14.15 -6.01 -12.42
CA LYS A 122 -13.89 -4.87 -13.29
C LYS A 122 -15.06 -3.90 -13.19
N VAL A 123 -14.75 -2.62 -13.00
CA VAL A 123 -15.73 -1.54 -12.93
C VAL A 123 -15.52 -0.62 -14.11
N GLN A 124 -16.51 -0.56 -15.00
CA GLN A 124 -16.43 0.26 -16.21
C GLN A 124 -16.52 1.73 -15.86
N SER A 125 -15.61 2.52 -16.39
CA SER A 125 -15.63 4.00 -16.34
C SER A 125 -15.87 4.55 -14.93
N LEU A 126 -15.29 3.94 -13.91
CA LEU A 126 -15.44 4.40 -12.53
C LEU A 126 -14.88 5.81 -12.32
N TYR A 127 -13.73 6.06 -12.95
CA TYR A 127 -13.09 7.38 -13.01
C TYR A 127 -12.91 7.77 -14.47
N SER A 128 -11.71 8.09 -14.89
CA SER A 128 -11.38 8.45 -16.28
C SER A 128 -11.22 7.22 -17.20
N ALA A 129 -11.22 6.02 -16.63
CA ALA A 129 -11.03 4.75 -17.35
C ALA A 129 -11.67 3.60 -16.55
N ASP A 130 -11.65 2.41 -17.14
CA ASP A 130 -12.04 1.19 -16.43
C ASP A 130 -11.07 0.87 -15.30
N GLU A 131 -11.61 0.46 -14.17
CA GLU A 131 -10.86 0.05 -12.98
C GLU A 131 -10.99 -1.46 -12.77
N VAL A 132 -9.98 -2.06 -12.16
CA VAL A 132 -10.06 -3.41 -11.63
C VAL A 132 -9.92 -3.38 -10.12
N LEU A 133 -10.71 -4.19 -9.44
CA LEU A 133 -10.54 -4.47 -8.02
C LEU A 133 -9.73 -5.76 -7.89
N MET A 134 -8.56 -5.64 -7.27
CA MET A 134 -7.70 -6.77 -6.94
C MET A 134 -7.81 -7.09 -5.46
N VAL A 135 -7.77 -8.38 -5.12
CA VAL A 135 -7.87 -8.86 -3.73
C VAL A 135 -6.74 -9.83 -3.43
N ALA A 136 -6.04 -9.58 -2.35
CA ALA A 136 -5.06 -10.48 -1.76
C ALA A 136 -5.62 -11.06 -0.46
N ARG A 137 -5.92 -12.37 -0.45
CA ARG A 137 -6.52 -13.05 0.71
C ARG A 137 -5.50 -13.59 1.71
N ASN A 138 -4.25 -13.70 1.29
CA ASN A 138 -3.13 -14.06 2.17
C ASN A 138 -1.92 -13.17 1.87
N PRO A 139 -2.03 -11.86 2.12
CA PRO A 139 -1.03 -10.90 1.66
C PRO A 139 0.33 -11.05 2.32
N LEU A 140 0.39 -11.61 3.54
CA LEU A 140 1.66 -11.87 4.23
C LEU A 140 2.33 -13.18 3.80
N GLY A 141 1.57 -14.11 3.23
CA GLY A 141 2.05 -15.42 2.77
C GLY A 141 2.55 -15.44 1.33
N ALA A 142 2.37 -14.39 0.55
CA ALA A 142 2.70 -14.34 -0.87
C ALA A 142 4.21 -14.55 -1.17
N ARG A 143 5.06 -14.38 -0.16
CA ARG A 143 6.52 -14.54 -0.25
C ARG A 143 7.03 -15.96 0.03
N GLN A 144 6.19 -16.84 0.51
CA GLN A 144 6.56 -18.22 0.86
C GLN A 144 6.38 -19.21 -0.31
N ARG A 145 6.03 -18.67 -1.48
CA ARG A 145 5.79 -19.49 -2.67
C ARG A 145 6.83 -19.24 -3.76
#